data_c0a44d1fba45ad2c0c476b4e0dc25e3c
#
_entry.id   c0a44d1fba45ad2c0c476b4e0dc25e3c
#
_cell.length_a   1.000
_cell.length_b   1.000
_cell.length_c   1.000
_cell.angle_alpha   90.00
_cell.angle_beta   90.00
_cell.angle_gamma   90.00
#
_symmetry.space_group_name_H-M   'P 1'
#
loop_
_entity.id
_entity.type
_entity.pdbx_description
1 polymer ?
#
loop_
_entity_poly.entity_id
_entity_poly.type
_entity_poly.pdbx_seq_one_letter_code
_entity_poly.pdbx_strand_id
1 'polypeptide(L)'
;MAGEFIVTDSNQIHESRCALAYTEICVHISRAFLESYMEQGILPHLVCSRETLTHKDLPWFLEICDLFKQLVPLYITQPPAMNLACEAIVMQILFKLVNHFSVSIPAEEVPAAGNQERLKEILLYVEEHYSHSISLEEISAHFGLNREYFCRFFKKNVGLNFSRHVNLVRLSHIHFELLTTNDPIMEIIDRNGFTNYKLFHKLFREIYGCTPRDLRTSKSAGAEN
;
A
#
# COMPACT_ATOMS: atom_id res chain seq x y z
N MET A 1 -3.52 -1.74 17.45
CA MET A 1 -4.83 -1.92 18.12
C MET A 1 -5.78 -2.55 17.11
N ALA A 2 -6.54 -3.55 17.50
CA ALA A 2 -7.45 -4.22 16.56
C ALA A 2 -8.66 -3.34 16.25
N GLY A 3 -8.99 -3.17 14.97
CA GLY A 3 -10.19 -2.46 14.53
C GLY A 3 -10.00 -0.97 14.24
N GLU A 4 -8.82 -0.57 13.81
CA GLU A 4 -8.54 0.78 13.29
C GLU A 4 -8.39 0.71 11.77
N PHE A 5 -8.68 1.81 11.10
CA PHE A 5 -8.41 1.99 9.69
C PHE A 5 -7.68 3.30 9.42
N ILE A 6 -7.03 3.38 8.30
CA ILE A 6 -6.41 4.59 7.77
C ILE A 6 -6.83 4.77 6.32
N VAL A 7 -7.07 6.00 5.93
CA VAL A 7 -7.25 6.36 4.53
C VAL A 7 -5.94 6.92 4.01
N THR A 8 -5.49 6.38 2.90
CA THR A 8 -4.28 6.86 2.20
C THR A 8 -4.65 7.27 0.79
N ASP A 9 -4.15 8.41 0.36
CA ASP A 9 -4.31 8.86 -1.02
C ASP A 9 -3.44 8.04 -1.97
N SER A 10 -3.80 8.00 -3.25
CA SER A 10 -3.16 7.21 -4.31
C SER A 10 -1.63 7.42 -4.45
N ASN A 11 -1.10 8.49 -3.87
CA ASN A 11 0.33 8.82 -3.90
C ASN A 11 0.96 8.91 -2.51
N GLN A 12 0.27 8.40 -1.49
CA GLN A 12 0.76 8.36 -0.12
C GLN A 12 1.39 7.01 0.16
N ILE A 13 2.70 7.01 0.46
CA ILE A 13 3.36 5.81 0.96
C ILE A 13 3.02 5.71 2.44
N HIS A 14 2.45 4.59 2.82
CA HIS A 14 2.16 4.24 4.19
C HIS A 14 2.92 2.97 4.56
N GLU A 15 3.28 2.86 5.81
CA GLU A 15 3.92 1.69 6.38
C GLU A 15 3.12 1.23 7.60
N SER A 16 2.66 -0.01 7.59
CA SER A 16 2.01 -0.63 8.74
C SER A 16 3.05 -1.43 9.54
N ARG A 17 3.23 -1.11 10.82
CA ARG A 17 4.09 -1.88 11.73
C ARG A 17 3.29 -2.38 12.91
N CYS A 18 3.30 -3.69 13.12
CA CYS A 18 2.70 -4.30 14.29
C CYS A 18 3.68 -5.27 14.93
N ALA A 19 3.74 -5.28 16.27
CA ALA A 19 4.57 -6.20 17.04
C ALA A 19 4.01 -7.62 17.11
N LEU A 20 2.74 -7.79 16.79
CA LEU A 20 2.01 -9.07 16.81
C LEU A 20 1.48 -9.40 15.41
N ALA A 21 1.20 -10.67 15.16
CA ALA A 21 0.51 -11.08 13.94
C ALA A 21 -0.85 -10.37 13.83
N TYR A 22 -1.14 -9.79 12.67
CA TYR A 22 -2.40 -9.10 12.41
C TYR A 22 -2.91 -9.44 11.00
N THR A 23 -4.19 -9.22 10.81
CA THR A 23 -4.83 -9.31 9.50
C THR A 23 -5.18 -7.90 9.06
N GLU A 24 -4.79 -7.53 7.86
CA GLU A 24 -5.11 -6.27 7.23
C GLU A 24 -6.08 -6.51 6.06
N ILE A 25 -7.09 -5.65 5.96
CA ILE A 25 -7.99 -5.60 4.81
C ILE A 25 -7.69 -4.31 4.06
N CYS A 26 -7.16 -4.45 2.84
CA CYS A 26 -6.93 -3.32 1.95
C CYS A 26 -8.09 -3.22 0.95
N VAL A 27 -8.72 -2.04 0.90
CA VAL A 27 -9.74 -1.72 -0.11
C VAL A 27 -9.13 -0.68 -1.04
N HIS A 28 -8.87 -1.09 -2.27
CA HIS A 28 -8.36 -0.21 -3.31
C HIS A 28 -9.51 0.32 -4.16
N ILE A 29 -9.60 1.64 -4.24
CA ILE A 29 -10.67 2.33 -4.98
C ILE A 29 -10.02 3.14 -6.09
N SER A 30 -10.38 2.84 -7.34
CA SER A 30 -9.82 3.58 -8.47
C SER A 30 -10.35 5.02 -8.50
N ARG A 31 -9.51 5.93 -8.96
CA ARG A 31 -9.88 7.33 -9.16
C ARG A 31 -11.10 7.46 -10.09
N ALA A 32 -11.10 6.74 -11.19
CA ALA A 32 -12.21 6.76 -12.15
C ALA A 32 -13.55 6.31 -11.52
N PHE A 33 -13.51 5.36 -10.59
CA PHE A 33 -14.69 4.94 -9.85
C PHE A 33 -15.22 6.08 -8.97
N LEU A 34 -14.37 6.76 -8.21
CA LEU A 34 -14.78 7.90 -7.39
C LEU A 34 -15.31 9.07 -8.25
N GLU A 35 -14.63 9.39 -9.35
CA GLU A 35 -15.05 10.45 -10.28
C GLU A 35 -16.44 10.22 -10.84
N SER A 36 -16.86 8.96 -11.05
CA SER A 36 -18.19 8.62 -11.55
C SER A 36 -19.35 8.99 -10.60
N TYR A 37 -19.06 9.22 -9.33
CA TYR A 37 -20.04 9.60 -8.30
C TYR A 37 -19.91 11.05 -7.84
N MET A 38 -18.89 11.78 -8.31
CA MET A 38 -18.66 13.16 -7.87
C MET A 38 -19.21 14.15 -8.90
N GLU A 39 -19.95 15.14 -8.43
CA GLU A 39 -20.39 16.26 -9.24
C GLU A 39 -19.16 17.07 -9.70
N GLN A 40 -19.10 17.40 -10.97
CA GLN A 40 -18.03 18.19 -11.61
C GLN A 40 -16.64 17.52 -11.67
N GLY A 41 -16.51 16.21 -11.33
CA GLY A 41 -15.23 15.50 -11.42
C GLY A 41 -14.16 15.97 -10.40
N ILE A 42 -14.57 16.76 -9.39
CA ILE A 42 -13.67 17.20 -8.32
C ILE A 42 -13.63 16.11 -7.26
N LEU A 43 -12.47 15.46 -7.12
CA LEU A 43 -12.26 14.47 -6.06
C LEU A 43 -12.00 15.16 -4.72
N PRO A 44 -12.68 14.74 -3.64
CA PRO A 44 -12.37 15.20 -2.31
C PRO A 44 -11.02 14.62 -1.86
N HIS A 45 -10.20 15.43 -1.21
CA HIS A 45 -9.07 14.92 -0.46
C HIS A 45 -9.56 14.34 0.86
N LEU A 46 -9.37 13.04 1.05
CA LEU A 46 -9.84 12.34 2.23
C LEU A 46 -8.71 12.22 3.26
N VAL A 47 -8.94 12.75 4.45
CA VAL A 47 -8.01 12.64 5.57
C VAL A 47 -8.72 11.99 6.75
N CYS A 48 -8.38 10.75 7.02
CA CYS A 48 -8.95 10.03 8.14
C CYS A 48 -7.88 9.11 8.76
N SER A 49 -7.35 9.55 9.90
CA SER A 49 -6.49 8.74 10.76
C SER A 49 -6.85 9.03 12.21
N ARG A 50 -6.48 8.12 13.11
CA ARG A 50 -6.72 8.32 14.55
C ARG A 50 -6.08 9.61 15.10
N GLU A 51 -4.96 10.02 14.53
CA GLU A 51 -4.21 11.20 14.95
C GLU A 51 -4.91 12.52 14.56
N THR A 52 -5.73 12.48 13.51
CA THR A 52 -6.45 13.64 12.97
C THR A 52 -7.88 13.75 13.49
N LEU A 53 -8.37 12.77 14.26
CA LEU A 53 -9.76 12.72 14.72
C LEU A 53 -10.05 13.79 15.78
N THR A 54 -11.15 14.48 15.59
CA THR A 54 -11.77 15.31 16.62
C THR A 54 -12.89 14.53 17.37
N HIS A 55 -13.33 15.05 18.51
CA HIS A 55 -14.47 14.44 19.24
C HIS A 55 -15.75 14.36 18.40
N LYS A 56 -15.93 15.24 17.42
CA LYS A 56 -17.11 15.26 16.53
C LYS A 56 -17.05 14.15 15.49
N ASP A 57 -15.85 13.76 15.07
CA ASP A 57 -15.63 12.79 14.01
C ASP A 57 -15.64 11.35 14.53
N LEU A 58 -15.42 11.18 15.85
CA LEU A 58 -15.31 9.88 16.49
C LEU A 58 -16.51 8.94 16.22
N PRO A 59 -17.79 9.37 16.28
CA PRO A 59 -18.91 8.49 15.98
C PRO A 59 -18.84 7.94 14.54
N TRP A 60 -18.54 8.80 13.57
CA TRP A 60 -18.43 8.42 12.16
C TRP A 60 -17.26 7.48 11.91
N PHE A 61 -16.13 7.73 12.58
CA PHE A 61 -14.97 6.83 12.53
C PHE A 61 -15.31 5.43 13.04
N LEU A 62 -16.00 5.32 14.17
CA LEU A 62 -16.41 4.05 14.74
C LEU A 62 -17.38 3.29 13.84
N GLU A 63 -18.37 4.01 13.23
CA GLU A 63 -19.27 3.41 12.26
C GLU A 63 -18.54 2.86 11.02
N ILE A 64 -17.52 3.57 10.52
CA ILE A 64 -16.69 3.08 9.43
C ILE A 64 -15.88 1.86 9.86
N CYS A 65 -15.31 1.84 11.08
CA CYS A 65 -14.66 0.66 11.63
C CYS A 65 -15.60 -0.56 11.66
N ASP A 66 -16.86 -0.36 12.03
CA ASP A 66 -17.83 -1.45 12.08
C ASP A 66 -18.25 -1.93 10.68
N LEU A 67 -18.28 -1.06 9.69
CA LEU A 67 -18.47 -1.45 8.28
C LEU A 67 -17.28 -2.30 7.77
N PHE A 68 -16.05 -1.93 8.10
CA PHE A 68 -14.89 -2.76 7.75
C PHE A 68 -14.93 -4.13 8.41
N LYS A 69 -15.38 -4.25 9.66
CA LYS A 69 -15.54 -5.53 10.34
C LYS A 69 -16.56 -6.45 9.64
N GLN A 70 -17.57 -5.88 8.98
CA GLN A 70 -18.57 -6.67 8.24
C GLN A 70 -18.00 -7.34 6.98
N LEU A 71 -16.88 -6.83 6.43
CA LEU A 71 -16.20 -7.48 5.31
C LEU A 71 -15.52 -8.79 5.69
N VAL A 72 -15.08 -8.94 6.95
CA VAL A 72 -14.36 -10.13 7.42
C VAL A 72 -15.18 -11.42 7.26
N PRO A 73 -16.41 -11.52 7.78
CA PRO A 73 -17.20 -12.74 7.63
C PRO A 73 -17.55 -13.03 6.17
N LEU A 74 -17.78 -12.02 5.34
CA LEU A 74 -18.04 -12.19 3.91
C LEU A 74 -16.84 -12.84 3.21
N TYR A 75 -15.64 -12.39 3.54
CA TYR A 75 -14.42 -12.96 2.99
C TYR A 75 -14.18 -14.40 3.43
N ILE A 76 -14.48 -14.73 4.67
CA ILE A 76 -14.31 -16.09 5.23
C ILE A 76 -15.36 -17.05 4.68
N THR A 77 -16.63 -16.66 4.65
CA THR A 77 -17.75 -17.55 4.30
C THR A 77 -18.03 -17.61 2.81
N GLN A 78 -17.58 -16.62 2.02
CA GLN A 78 -17.77 -16.51 0.58
C GLN A 78 -19.21 -16.85 0.12
N PRO A 79 -20.23 -16.17 0.66
CA PRO A 79 -21.62 -16.49 0.33
C PRO A 79 -21.93 -16.15 -1.12
N PRO A 80 -23.00 -16.72 -1.70
CA PRO A 80 -23.50 -16.26 -2.99
C PRO A 80 -23.71 -14.74 -2.99
N ALA A 81 -23.34 -14.08 -4.09
CA ALA A 81 -23.39 -12.62 -4.24
C ALA A 81 -22.48 -11.83 -3.25
N MET A 82 -21.39 -12.43 -2.75
CA MET A 82 -20.41 -11.77 -1.88
C MET A 82 -19.93 -10.41 -2.44
N ASN A 83 -19.64 -10.35 -3.74
CA ASN A 83 -19.19 -9.11 -4.38
C ASN A 83 -20.20 -7.98 -4.22
N LEU A 84 -21.48 -8.26 -4.43
CA LEU A 84 -22.55 -7.26 -4.25
C LEU A 84 -22.63 -6.76 -2.80
N ALA A 85 -22.50 -7.66 -1.83
CA ALA A 85 -22.47 -7.29 -0.41
C ALA A 85 -21.24 -6.44 -0.06
N CYS A 86 -20.05 -6.82 -0.57
CA CYS A 86 -18.84 -6.03 -0.39
C CYS A 86 -18.94 -4.64 -1.01
N GLU A 87 -19.45 -4.53 -2.24
CA GLU A 87 -19.68 -3.25 -2.91
C GLU A 87 -20.63 -2.35 -2.11
N ALA A 88 -21.74 -2.88 -1.61
CA ALA A 88 -22.67 -2.13 -0.79
C ALA A 88 -22.02 -1.57 0.48
N ILE A 89 -21.18 -2.34 1.16
CA ILE A 89 -20.43 -1.91 2.34
C ILE A 89 -19.41 -0.83 1.97
N VAL A 90 -18.65 -1.04 0.90
CA VAL A 90 -17.66 -0.07 0.41
C VAL A 90 -18.31 1.26 0.04
N MET A 91 -19.47 1.24 -0.61
CA MET A 91 -20.21 2.45 -0.93
C MET A 91 -20.68 3.22 0.32
N GLN A 92 -21.09 2.53 1.38
CA GLN A 92 -21.42 3.16 2.65
C GLN A 92 -20.19 3.79 3.31
N ILE A 93 -19.03 3.10 3.27
CA ILE A 93 -17.76 3.64 3.76
C ILE A 93 -17.39 4.91 3.00
N LEU A 94 -17.43 4.87 1.66
CA LEU A 94 -17.13 6.02 0.81
C LEU A 94 -18.05 7.21 1.08
N PHE A 95 -19.36 6.96 1.18
CA PHE A 95 -20.33 8.00 1.51
C PHE A 95 -19.97 8.71 2.83
N LYS A 96 -19.63 7.96 3.87
CA LYS A 96 -19.23 8.52 5.16
C LYS A 96 -17.91 9.26 5.10
N LEU A 97 -16.91 8.72 4.41
CA LEU A 97 -15.61 9.36 4.22
C LEU A 97 -15.75 10.71 3.49
N VAL A 98 -16.48 10.74 2.40
CA VAL A 98 -16.68 11.96 1.62
C VAL A 98 -17.44 13.03 2.43
N ASN A 99 -18.45 12.65 3.20
CA ASN A 99 -19.27 13.62 3.93
C ASN A 99 -18.65 14.13 5.24
N HIS A 100 -17.77 13.35 5.87
CA HIS A 100 -17.27 13.68 7.20
C HIS A 100 -15.75 13.87 7.28
N PHE A 101 -14.99 13.34 6.31
CA PHE A 101 -13.54 13.33 6.33
C PHE A 101 -12.91 13.95 5.08
N SER A 102 -13.69 14.69 4.27
CA SER A 102 -13.14 15.45 3.16
C SER A 102 -12.60 16.80 3.62
N VAL A 103 -11.40 17.12 3.14
CA VAL A 103 -10.72 18.39 3.40
C VAL A 103 -10.60 19.18 2.10
N SER A 104 -10.94 20.45 2.13
CA SER A 104 -10.64 21.34 1.01
C SER A 104 -9.16 21.67 1.03
N ILE A 105 -8.41 21.21 0.04
CA ILE A 105 -7.02 21.61 -0.13
C ILE A 105 -7.02 22.94 -0.93
N PRO A 106 -6.32 23.98 -0.45
CA PRO A 106 -6.05 25.16 -1.27
C PRO A 106 -5.36 24.75 -2.58
N ALA A 107 -5.76 25.33 -3.69
CA ALA A 107 -5.23 24.99 -5.02
C ALA A 107 -3.69 25.09 -5.14
N GLU A 108 -3.04 25.82 -4.23
CA GLU A 108 -1.59 25.98 -4.15
C GLU A 108 -0.85 24.78 -3.56
N GLU A 109 -1.52 23.86 -2.82
CA GLU A 109 -0.92 22.68 -2.19
C GLU A 109 -1.13 21.40 -3.01
N VAL A 110 -1.94 21.44 -4.05
CA VAL A 110 -2.09 20.30 -4.96
C VAL A 110 -0.80 20.20 -5.78
N PRO A 111 0.02 19.12 -5.62
CA PRO A 111 1.18 18.94 -6.47
C PRO A 111 0.75 19.04 -7.93
N ALA A 112 1.49 19.80 -8.75
CA ALA A 112 1.13 19.97 -10.15
C ALA A 112 0.77 18.61 -10.76
N ALA A 113 -0.38 18.51 -11.41
CA ALA A 113 -0.94 17.25 -11.92
C ALA A 113 0.09 16.40 -12.70
N GLY A 114 1.02 17.06 -13.41
CA GLY A 114 2.13 16.40 -14.10
C GLY A 114 3.16 15.73 -13.18
N ASN A 115 3.31 16.18 -11.93
CA ASN A 115 4.23 15.55 -10.98
C ASN A 115 3.63 14.28 -10.37
N GLN A 116 2.33 14.24 -10.16
CA GLN A 116 1.63 13.06 -9.64
C GLN A 116 1.57 11.94 -10.68
N GLU A 117 1.22 12.28 -11.92
CA GLU A 117 1.21 11.30 -13.01
C GLU A 117 2.60 10.72 -13.26
N ARG A 118 3.62 11.58 -13.28
CA ARG A 118 5.01 11.13 -13.41
C ARG A 118 5.45 10.23 -12.26
N LEU A 119 5.05 10.54 -11.02
CA LEU A 119 5.36 9.66 -9.88
C LEU A 119 4.69 8.30 -10.04
N LYS A 120 3.42 8.27 -10.42
CA LYS A 120 2.68 7.04 -10.68
C LYS A 120 3.36 6.19 -11.76
N GLU A 121 3.76 6.80 -12.87
CA GLU A 121 4.50 6.12 -13.93
C GLU A 121 5.83 5.52 -13.43
N ILE A 122 6.57 6.26 -12.58
CA ILE A 122 7.80 5.76 -11.96
C ILE A 122 7.52 4.56 -11.06
N LEU A 123 6.46 4.61 -10.23
CA LEU A 123 6.11 3.51 -9.33
C LEU A 123 5.66 2.28 -10.11
N LEU A 124 4.85 2.44 -11.16
CA LEU A 124 4.45 1.36 -12.06
C LEU A 124 5.66 0.73 -12.76
N TYR A 125 6.58 1.56 -13.26
CA TYR A 125 7.82 1.06 -13.87
C TYR A 125 8.62 0.21 -12.89
N VAL A 126 8.70 0.60 -11.61
CA VAL A 126 9.38 -0.20 -10.59
C VAL A 126 8.68 -1.54 -10.38
N GLU A 127 7.34 -1.56 -10.28
CA GLU A 127 6.54 -2.80 -10.13
C GLU A 127 6.71 -3.75 -11.32
N GLU A 128 6.86 -3.24 -12.53
CA GLU A 128 7.06 -4.05 -13.72
C GLU A 128 8.50 -4.58 -13.87
N HIS A 129 9.48 -3.88 -13.30
CA HIS A 129 10.90 -4.15 -13.56
C HIS A 129 11.72 -4.49 -12.30
N TYR A 130 11.10 -4.59 -11.11
CA TYR A 130 11.80 -4.75 -9.83
C TYR A 130 12.75 -5.95 -9.79
N SER A 131 12.45 -7.03 -10.50
CA SER A 131 13.26 -8.24 -10.54
C SER A 131 14.60 -8.05 -11.27
N HIS A 132 14.73 -7.00 -12.08
CA HIS A 132 15.95 -6.67 -12.81
C HIS A 132 16.73 -5.54 -12.12
N SER A 133 17.96 -5.33 -12.58
CA SER A 133 18.74 -4.17 -12.11
C SER A 133 18.13 -2.90 -12.66
N ILE A 134 17.73 -1.97 -11.79
CA ILE A 134 17.26 -0.65 -12.16
C ILE A 134 18.28 0.36 -11.62
N SER A 135 19.08 0.95 -12.51
CA SER A 135 20.01 2.00 -12.12
C SER A 135 19.33 3.37 -12.05
N LEU A 136 19.89 4.27 -11.23
CA LEU A 136 19.39 5.64 -11.15
C LEU A 136 19.57 6.40 -12.46
N GLU A 137 20.62 6.08 -13.20
CA GLU A 137 20.91 6.65 -14.51
C GLU A 137 19.85 6.25 -15.54
N GLU A 138 19.55 4.96 -15.62
CA GLU A 138 18.55 4.42 -16.55
C GLU A 138 17.16 4.97 -16.28
N ILE A 139 16.69 4.91 -15.05
CA ILE A 139 15.34 5.38 -14.73
C ILE A 139 15.20 6.89 -14.86
N SER A 140 16.20 7.66 -14.46
CA SER A 140 16.14 9.12 -14.64
C SER A 140 16.12 9.50 -16.11
N ALA A 141 16.91 8.84 -16.96
CA ALA A 141 16.90 9.05 -18.40
C ALA A 141 15.57 8.62 -19.04
N HIS A 142 14.99 7.49 -18.61
CA HIS A 142 13.69 7.00 -19.08
C HIS A 142 12.57 8.05 -18.89
N PHE A 143 12.57 8.75 -17.77
CA PHE A 143 11.60 9.79 -17.46
C PHE A 143 12.04 11.21 -17.89
N GLY A 144 13.12 11.34 -18.66
CA GLY A 144 13.61 12.62 -19.15
C GLY A 144 14.08 13.57 -18.03
N LEU A 145 14.57 13.02 -16.92
CA LEU A 145 15.04 13.75 -15.75
C LEU A 145 16.55 13.60 -15.59
N ASN A 146 17.20 14.62 -15.05
CA ASN A 146 18.55 14.41 -14.57
C ASN A 146 18.53 13.67 -13.23
N ARG A 147 19.59 12.90 -12.96
CA ARG A 147 19.71 12.04 -11.77
C ARG A 147 19.48 12.78 -10.44
N GLU A 148 20.04 13.97 -10.31
CA GLU A 148 19.93 14.72 -9.06
C GLU A 148 18.50 15.23 -8.81
N TYR A 149 17.86 15.72 -9.87
CA TYR A 149 16.45 16.12 -9.79
C TYR A 149 15.56 14.90 -9.48
N PHE A 150 15.76 13.77 -10.17
CA PHE A 150 15.04 12.53 -9.93
C PHE A 150 15.14 12.09 -8.46
N CYS A 151 16.35 12.06 -7.89
CA CYS A 151 16.56 11.67 -6.50
C CYS A 151 15.82 12.59 -5.53
N ARG A 152 15.87 13.90 -5.73
CA ARG A 152 15.15 14.89 -4.89
C ARG A 152 13.65 14.76 -5.06
N PHE A 153 13.18 14.68 -6.31
CA PHE A 153 11.77 14.51 -6.66
C PHE A 153 11.20 13.24 -6.01
N PHE A 154 11.86 12.11 -6.23
CA PHE A 154 11.41 10.83 -5.69
C PHE A 154 11.39 10.85 -4.16
N LYS A 155 12.47 11.28 -3.51
CA LYS A 155 12.54 11.35 -2.04
C LYS A 155 11.51 12.32 -1.45
N LYS A 156 11.23 13.44 -2.12
CA LYS A 156 10.22 14.41 -1.68
C LYS A 156 8.81 13.82 -1.70
N ASN A 157 8.47 13.06 -2.74
CA ASN A 157 7.12 12.54 -2.94
C ASN A 157 6.90 11.18 -2.27
N VAL A 158 7.95 10.33 -2.16
CA VAL A 158 7.88 8.95 -1.63
C VAL A 158 8.35 8.88 -0.17
N GLY A 159 9.08 9.88 0.31
CA GLY A 159 9.69 9.87 1.64
C GLY A 159 10.97 9.03 1.76
N LEU A 160 11.22 8.15 0.81
CA LEU A 160 12.36 7.22 0.76
C LEU A 160 13.25 7.51 -0.45
N ASN A 161 14.52 7.11 -0.39
CA ASN A 161 15.34 7.10 -1.59
C ASN A 161 14.92 5.95 -2.54
N PHE A 162 15.16 6.14 -3.83
CA PHE A 162 14.74 5.21 -4.88
C PHE A 162 15.23 3.77 -4.65
N SER A 163 16.52 3.60 -4.33
CA SER A 163 17.08 2.25 -4.13
C SER A 163 16.44 1.53 -2.94
N ARG A 164 16.09 2.25 -1.86
CA ARG A 164 15.38 1.66 -0.74
C ARG A 164 13.96 1.26 -1.14
N HIS A 165 13.25 2.08 -1.91
CA HIS A 165 11.93 1.76 -2.41
C HIS A 165 11.95 0.48 -3.28
N VAL A 166 12.86 0.38 -4.26
CA VAL A 166 13.01 -0.84 -5.08
C VAL A 166 13.26 -2.07 -4.21
N ASN A 167 14.12 -1.95 -3.18
CA ASN A 167 14.37 -3.07 -2.26
C ASN A 167 13.12 -3.44 -1.44
N LEU A 168 12.26 -2.49 -1.07
CA LEU A 168 11.01 -2.77 -0.37
C LEU A 168 10.02 -3.51 -1.28
N VAL A 169 9.89 -3.11 -2.54
CA VAL A 169 9.07 -3.81 -3.54
C VAL A 169 9.56 -5.26 -3.69
N ARG A 170 10.85 -5.47 -3.89
CA ARG A 170 11.44 -6.83 -3.95
C ARG A 170 11.15 -7.67 -2.70
N LEU A 171 11.27 -7.05 -1.52
CA LEU A 171 11.01 -7.75 -0.25
C LEU A 171 9.54 -8.14 -0.11
N SER A 172 8.60 -7.33 -0.56
CA SER A 172 7.17 -7.66 -0.52
C SER A 172 6.85 -8.87 -1.42
N HIS A 173 7.42 -8.92 -2.62
CA HIS A 173 7.27 -10.07 -3.51
C HIS A 173 7.92 -11.34 -2.93
N ILE A 174 9.14 -11.24 -2.38
CA ILE A 174 9.80 -12.37 -1.70
C ILE A 174 8.97 -12.85 -0.52
N HIS A 175 8.46 -11.95 0.31
CA HIS A 175 7.61 -12.30 1.44
C HIS A 175 6.36 -13.07 0.99
N PHE A 176 5.68 -12.57 -0.05
CA PHE A 176 4.53 -13.24 -0.63
C PHE A 176 4.87 -14.65 -1.14
N GLU A 177 5.96 -14.80 -1.90
CA GLU A 177 6.38 -16.10 -2.43
C GLU A 177 6.82 -17.09 -1.35
N LEU A 178 7.47 -16.61 -0.29
CA LEU A 178 7.82 -17.46 0.86
C LEU A 178 6.57 -18.04 1.53
N LEU A 179 5.45 -17.30 1.53
CA LEU A 179 4.18 -17.76 2.10
C LEU A 179 3.34 -18.59 1.12
N THR A 180 3.49 -18.42 -0.18
CA THR A 180 2.60 -19.05 -1.17
C THR A 180 3.24 -20.23 -1.90
N THR A 181 4.57 -20.30 -1.96
CA THR A 181 5.31 -21.37 -2.67
C THR A 181 6.13 -22.23 -1.69
N ASN A 182 6.67 -23.34 -2.20
CA ASN A 182 7.65 -24.19 -1.51
C ASN A 182 9.05 -24.12 -2.18
N ASP A 183 9.26 -23.19 -3.09
CA ASP A 183 10.51 -23.05 -3.81
C ASP A 183 11.69 -22.77 -2.85
N PRO A 184 12.93 -23.14 -3.21
CA PRO A 184 14.11 -22.82 -2.41
C PRO A 184 14.21 -21.33 -2.13
N ILE A 185 14.49 -20.97 -0.88
CA ILE A 185 14.55 -19.56 -0.44
C ILE A 185 15.53 -18.75 -1.30
N MET A 186 16.67 -19.33 -1.66
CA MET A 186 17.68 -18.65 -2.49
C MET A 186 17.14 -18.34 -3.89
N GLU A 187 16.43 -19.28 -4.52
CA GLU A 187 15.84 -19.07 -5.84
C GLU A 187 14.78 -17.94 -5.81
N ILE A 188 13.97 -17.87 -4.74
CA ILE A 188 13.02 -16.77 -4.56
C ILE A 188 13.75 -15.44 -4.46
N ILE A 189 14.83 -15.36 -3.67
CA ILE A 189 15.63 -14.14 -3.51
C ILE A 189 16.22 -13.69 -4.85
N ASP A 190 16.81 -14.62 -5.59
CA ASP A 190 17.47 -14.35 -6.86
C ASP A 190 16.51 -13.86 -7.95
N ARG A 191 15.38 -14.56 -8.14
CA ARG A 191 14.39 -14.18 -9.16
C ARG A 191 13.69 -12.86 -8.87
N ASN A 192 13.67 -12.44 -7.61
CA ASN A 192 13.17 -11.12 -7.21
C ASN A 192 14.26 -10.03 -7.23
N GLY A 193 15.43 -10.31 -7.79
CA GLY A 193 16.45 -9.33 -8.12
C GLY A 193 17.33 -8.88 -6.97
N PHE A 194 17.38 -9.60 -5.84
CA PHE A 194 18.36 -9.33 -4.80
C PHE A 194 19.69 -10.03 -5.09
N THR A 195 20.71 -9.23 -5.40
CA THR A 195 22.09 -9.73 -5.61
C THR A 195 22.97 -9.60 -4.36
N ASN A 196 22.59 -8.73 -3.42
CA ASN A 196 23.30 -8.51 -2.17
C ASN A 196 22.54 -9.19 -1.01
N TYR A 197 22.86 -10.46 -0.75
CA TYR A 197 22.22 -11.26 0.31
C TYR A 197 22.40 -10.68 1.71
N LYS A 198 23.55 -10.03 2.00
CA LYS A 198 23.77 -9.40 3.30
C LYS A 198 22.81 -8.25 3.53
N LEU A 199 22.60 -7.42 2.50
CA LEU A 199 21.61 -6.35 2.55
C LEU A 199 20.19 -6.90 2.65
N PHE A 200 19.87 -7.96 1.88
CA PHE A 200 18.59 -8.64 1.93
C PHE A 200 18.25 -9.10 3.36
N HIS A 201 19.13 -9.89 4.00
CA HIS A 201 18.89 -10.40 5.34
C HIS A 201 18.72 -9.29 6.38
N LYS A 202 19.51 -8.20 6.24
CA LYS A 202 19.37 -7.03 7.12
C LYS A 202 18.00 -6.40 6.96
N LEU A 203 17.57 -6.09 5.75
CA LEU A 203 16.31 -5.43 5.46
C LEU A 203 15.10 -6.33 5.78
N PHE A 204 15.19 -7.63 5.46
CA PHE A 204 14.12 -8.58 5.76
C PHE A 204 13.84 -8.66 7.26
N ARG A 205 14.91 -8.77 8.08
CA ARG A 205 14.77 -8.78 9.54
C ARG A 205 14.29 -7.43 10.09
N GLU A 206 14.75 -6.32 9.52
CA GLU A 206 14.32 -4.97 9.91
C GLU A 206 12.79 -4.80 9.70
N ILE A 207 12.24 -5.33 8.62
CA ILE A 207 10.84 -5.12 8.23
C ILE A 207 9.92 -6.17 8.83
N TYR A 208 10.29 -7.46 8.76
CA TYR A 208 9.41 -8.56 9.17
C TYR A 208 9.72 -9.12 10.54
N GLY A 209 10.79 -8.66 11.21
CA GLY A 209 11.16 -9.08 12.58
C GLY A 209 11.70 -10.51 12.69
N CYS A 210 11.75 -11.28 11.60
CA CYS A 210 12.14 -12.69 11.57
C CYS A 210 13.07 -12.99 10.38
N THR A 211 13.60 -14.21 10.31
CA THR A 211 14.33 -14.64 9.10
C THR A 211 13.38 -15.25 8.07
N PRO A 212 13.76 -15.33 6.77
CA PRO A 212 12.96 -16.02 5.76
C PRO A 212 12.66 -17.49 6.11
N ARG A 213 13.58 -18.15 6.81
CA ARG A 213 13.43 -19.53 7.27
C ARG A 213 12.39 -19.63 8.38
N ASP A 214 12.43 -18.72 9.35
CA ASP A 214 11.46 -18.67 10.46
C ASP A 214 10.05 -18.45 9.92
N LEU A 215 9.91 -17.50 8.96
CA LEU A 215 8.64 -17.22 8.31
C LEU A 215 8.06 -18.47 7.62
N ARG A 216 8.89 -19.22 6.91
CA ARG A 216 8.45 -20.45 6.24
C ARG A 216 8.05 -21.56 7.22
N THR A 217 8.80 -21.69 8.32
CA THR A 217 8.52 -22.71 9.34
C THR A 217 7.20 -22.41 10.06
N SER A 218 6.90 -21.15 10.35
CA SER A 218 5.63 -20.75 10.98
C SER A 218 4.42 -21.06 10.08
N LYS A 219 4.56 -20.96 8.74
CA LYS A 219 3.53 -21.38 7.78
C LYS A 219 3.23 -22.89 7.90
N SER A 220 4.27 -23.73 7.96
CA SER A 220 4.11 -25.17 8.02
C SER A 220 3.41 -25.63 9.32
N ALA A 221 3.68 -24.96 10.43
CA ALA A 221 3.05 -25.24 11.72
C ALA A 221 1.57 -24.80 11.79
N GLY A 222 1.15 -23.80 10.99
CA GLY A 222 -0.24 -23.33 10.91
C GLY A 222 -1.13 -24.12 9.95
N ALA A 223 -0.55 -24.97 9.11
CA ALA A 223 -1.29 -25.79 8.13
C ALA A 223 -1.66 -27.19 8.68
N GLU A 224 -1.18 -27.57 9.86
CA GLU A 224 -1.44 -28.88 10.50
C GLU A 224 -2.49 -28.80 11.63
N ASN A 225 -3.12 -27.66 11.87
CA ASN A 225 -4.24 -27.47 12.79
C ASN A 225 -5.49 -27.01 12.02
#